data_73c25e663986d158550283e0c6cb0a33
#
_entry.id   73c25e663986d158550283e0c6cb0a33
#
_cell.length_a   1.000
_cell.length_b   1.000
_cell.length_c   1.000
_cell.angle_alpha   90.00
_cell.angle_beta   90.00
_cell.angle_gamma   90.00
#
_symmetry.space_group_name_H-M   'P 1'
#
loop_
_entity.id
_entity.type
_entity.pdbx_description
1 polymer ?
#
loop_
_entity_poly.entity_id
_entity_poly.type
_entity_poly.pdbx_seq_one_letter_code
_entity_poly.pdbx_strand_id
1 'polypeptide(L)'
;MDSIPAMKIVARIQSEFPQKFGIPRQSGLVEELKAAIVFEPQYRIPQALRGLEGFSHIWLIWLFSEAVQSGWSPTVRPPRLGGNTRMGVFATRSPFRPNPIGLSAVRLDGVRQDEKLGPVLLVSGADLMDGTPILDIKPYLPFADSHPLASGGFAEQKRGVHLQVDFPPALLDRVPERHRRALIGVLAQDPRPSYHKDPQRIYGMAFAGLEVKFCVRGSVLTVLQVLRS
;
A
#
# COMPACT_ATOMS: atom_id res chain seq x y z
N MET A 1 -7.56 35.46 -10.40
CA MET A 1 -7.37 34.00 -10.35
C MET A 1 -7.92 33.55 -9.01
N ASP A 2 -9.04 32.88 -9.02
CA ASP A 2 -9.61 32.34 -7.79
C ASP A 2 -8.64 31.30 -7.23
N SER A 3 -8.15 31.53 -6.02
CA SER A 3 -7.23 30.60 -5.36
C SER A 3 -7.98 29.31 -5.03
N ILE A 4 -7.59 28.20 -5.65
CA ILE A 4 -8.07 26.87 -5.26
C ILE A 4 -7.68 26.67 -3.78
N PRO A 5 -8.62 26.31 -2.89
CA PRO A 5 -8.29 26.09 -1.50
C PRO A 5 -7.27 24.95 -1.36
N ALA A 6 -6.27 25.15 -0.49
CA ALA A 6 -5.29 24.13 -0.20
C ALA A 6 -5.98 22.87 0.37
N MET A 7 -5.59 21.70 -0.13
CA MET A 7 -6.09 20.43 0.40
C MET A 7 -5.67 20.24 1.85
N LYS A 8 -6.58 19.77 2.67
CA LYS A 8 -6.36 19.50 4.08
C LYS A 8 -6.06 18.01 4.30
N ILE A 9 -5.16 17.71 5.20
CA ILE A 9 -4.96 16.34 5.68
C ILE A 9 -6.09 16.07 6.68
N VAL A 10 -6.93 15.06 6.39
CA VAL A 10 -8.06 14.70 7.26
C VAL A 10 -7.73 13.58 8.22
N ALA A 11 -6.79 12.71 7.83
CA ALA A 11 -6.38 11.56 8.63
C ALA A 11 -4.96 11.11 8.25
N ARG A 12 -4.41 10.18 9.02
CA ARG A 12 -3.18 9.44 8.68
C ARG A 12 -3.43 7.96 8.87
N ILE A 13 -2.78 7.16 8.02
CA ILE A 13 -2.79 5.71 8.20
C ILE A 13 -1.71 5.28 9.18
N GLN A 14 -2.04 4.32 10.03
CA GLN A 14 -1.09 3.51 10.81
C GLN A 14 -1.02 2.14 10.14
N SER A 15 0.14 1.79 9.62
CA SER A 15 0.39 0.55 8.90
C SER A 15 1.67 -0.14 9.37
N GLU A 16 1.89 -1.37 8.91
CA GLU A 16 3.05 -2.17 9.28
C GLU A 16 4.31 -1.83 8.45
N PHE A 17 4.25 -0.84 7.56
CA PHE A 17 5.36 -0.45 6.69
C PHE A 17 5.99 0.88 7.11
N PRO A 18 7.11 0.88 7.84
CA PRO A 18 7.81 2.12 8.20
C PRO A 18 8.56 2.75 7.01
N GLN A 19 8.69 2.03 5.90
CA GLN A 19 9.41 2.46 4.69
C GLN A 19 8.76 1.91 3.42
N LYS A 20 9.11 2.48 2.26
CA LYS A 20 8.50 2.13 0.96
C LYS A 20 8.78 0.71 0.49
N PHE A 21 9.93 0.14 0.88
CA PHE A 21 10.34 -1.18 0.41
C PHE A 21 9.46 -2.27 1.03
N GLY A 22 8.85 -3.09 0.18
CA GLY A 22 7.95 -4.17 0.61
C GLY A 22 6.47 -3.83 0.52
N ILE A 23 6.08 -2.57 0.40
CA ILE A 23 4.68 -2.19 0.23
C ILE A 23 4.13 -2.82 -1.05
N PRO A 24 2.96 -3.51 -1.01
CA PRO A 24 2.28 -4.00 -2.20
C PRO A 24 2.05 -2.88 -3.22
N ARG A 25 2.18 -3.19 -4.50
CA ARG A 25 2.12 -2.18 -5.57
C ARG A 25 0.73 -1.59 -5.78
N GLN A 26 -0.31 -2.24 -5.28
CA GLN A 26 -1.70 -1.79 -5.31
C GLN A 26 -2.42 -2.33 -4.07
N SER A 27 -3.46 -1.63 -3.66
CA SER A 27 -4.37 -2.10 -2.61
C SER A 27 -5.07 -3.40 -3.01
N GLY A 28 -5.45 -4.21 -2.03
CA GLY A 28 -6.16 -5.47 -2.22
C GLY A 28 -5.30 -6.65 -2.69
N LEU A 29 -4.00 -6.45 -3.01
CA LEU A 29 -3.12 -7.58 -3.41
C LEU A 29 -2.75 -8.48 -2.23
N VAL A 30 -2.80 -7.97 -1.01
CA VAL A 30 -2.56 -8.71 0.23
C VAL A 30 -3.66 -8.29 1.22
N GLU A 31 -4.75 -9.03 1.25
CA GLU A 31 -5.94 -8.70 2.05
C GLU A 31 -5.71 -8.83 3.56
N GLU A 32 -4.70 -9.61 3.96
CA GLU A 32 -4.34 -9.81 5.37
C GLU A 32 -3.62 -8.61 6.00
N LEU A 33 -3.19 -7.63 5.21
CA LEU A 33 -2.57 -6.41 5.73
C LEU A 33 -3.62 -5.58 6.48
N LYS A 34 -3.42 -5.43 7.78
CA LYS A 34 -4.28 -4.63 8.65
C LYS A 34 -3.69 -3.26 8.85
N ALA A 35 -4.56 -2.25 8.84
CA ALA A 35 -4.16 -0.87 9.11
C ALA A 35 -5.28 -0.12 9.85
N ALA A 36 -4.95 1.03 10.41
CA ALA A 36 -5.88 1.92 11.07
C ALA A 36 -5.79 3.32 10.47
N ILE A 37 -6.95 3.94 10.21
CA ILE A 37 -7.04 5.33 9.78
C ILE A 37 -7.37 6.18 11.00
N VAL A 38 -6.43 7.03 11.39
CA VAL A 38 -6.56 7.91 12.55
C VAL A 38 -6.79 9.33 12.05
N PHE A 39 -7.93 9.91 12.43
CA PHE A 39 -8.29 11.27 12.02
C PHE A 39 -7.43 12.33 12.73
N GLU A 40 -7.15 13.43 12.04
CA GLU A 40 -6.58 14.63 12.66
C GLU A 40 -7.56 15.19 13.71
N PRO A 41 -7.09 15.81 14.81
CA PRO A 41 -7.92 16.18 15.96
C PRO A 41 -9.22 16.92 15.59
N GLN A 42 -9.17 17.85 14.63
CA GLN A 42 -10.33 18.64 14.22
C GLN A 42 -11.38 17.84 13.44
N TYR A 43 -11.05 16.62 12.98
CA TYR A 43 -11.94 15.74 12.20
C TYR A 43 -12.39 14.49 12.98
N ARG A 44 -12.07 14.40 14.27
CA ARG A 44 -12.48 13.28 15.16
C ARG A 44 -13.93 13.38 15.57
N ILE A 45 -14.82 13.55 14.60
CA ILE A 45 -16.25 13.81 14.80
C ILE A 45 -17.04 12.56 14.40
N PRO A 46 -17.62 11.79 15.38
CA PRO A 46 -18.33 10.55 15.07
C PRO A 46 -19.47 10.72 14.05
N GLN A 47 -20.12 11.88 14.05
CA GLN A 47 -21.22 12.17 13.12
C GLN A 47 -20.77 12.15 11.65
N ALA A 48 -19.51 12.47 11.37
CA ALA A 48 -18.95 12.43 10.01
C ALA A 48 -18.82 11.01 9.46
N LEU A 49 -18.84 9.99 10.33
CA LEU A 49 -18.71 8.58 9.96
C LEU A 49 -20.06 7.85 9.96
N ARG A 50 -21.15 8.53 10.29
CA ARG A 50 -22.48 7.90 10.38
C ARG A 50 -22.85 7.26 9.05
N GLY A 51 -23.17 5.97 9.09
CA GLY A 51 -23.55 5.16 7.91
C GLY A 51 -22.38 4.58 7.14
N LEU A 52 -21.12 4.89 7.50
CA LEU A 52 -19.95 4.34 6.82
C LEU A 52 -19.83 2.82 7.03
N GLU A 53 -20.24 2.32 8.17
CA GLU A 53 -20.27 0.90 8.53
C GLU A 53 -21.17 0.04 7.61
N GLY A 54 -22.05 0.66 6.84
CA GLY A 54 -22.86 -0.01 5.81
C GLY A 54 -22.08 -0.36 4.54
N PHE A 55 -20.84 0.11 4.38
CA PHE A 55 -20.02 -0.13 3.21
C PHE A 55 -18.90 -1.14 3.51
N SER A 56 -18.70 -2.10 2.61
CA SER A 56 -17.64 -3.09 2.74
C SER A 56 -16.25 -2.56 2.36
N HIS A 57 -16.21 -1.53 1.49
CA HIS A 57 -14.98 -0.93 0.99
C HIS A 57 -15.09 0.59 0.95
N ILE A 58 -13.94 1.24 1.06
CA ILE A 58 -13.80 2.69 0.95
C ILE A 58 -12.64 3.06 0.03
N TRP A 59 -12.77 4.19 -0.65
CA TRP A 59 -11.67 4.87 -1.32
C TRP A 59 -10.90 5.72 -0.32
N LEU A 60 -9.57 5.56 -0.30
CA LEU A 60 -8.62 6.47 0.32
C LEU A 60 -8.01 7.33 -0.77
N ILE A 61 -8.14 8.65 -0.65
CA ILE A 61 -7.46 9.65 -1.46
C ILE A 61 -6.34 10.21 -0.60
N TRP A 62 -5.08 10.03 -1.02
CA TRP A 62 -3.93 10.26 -0.16
C TRP A 62 -2.78 10.92 -0.89
N LEU A 63 -1.79 11.43 -0.16
CA LEU A 63 -0.64 12.14 -0.69
C LEU A 63 0.60 11.25 -0.68
N PHE A 64 1.31 11.17 -1.80
CA PHE A 64 2.67 10.61 -1.86
C PHE A 64 3.66 11.58 -1.22
N SER A 65 3.60 11.75 0.11
CA SER A 65 4.37 12.74 0.87
C SER A 65 5.89 12.63 0.67
N GLU A 66 6.39 11.39 0.51
CA GLU A 66 7.81 11.10 0.28
C GLU A 66 8.26 11.33 -1.17
N ALA A 67 7.34 11.64 -2.08
CA ALA A 67 7.65 11.86 -3.49
C ALA A 67 7.38 13.30 -3.95
N VAL A 68 7.05 14.19 -3.03
CA VAL A 68 6.87 15.61 -3.32
C VAL A 68 8.23 16.20 -3.74
N GLN A 69 8.32 16.61 -4.99
CA GLN A 69 9.54 17.20 -5.57
C GLN A 69 9.20 18.55 -6.20
N SER A 70 10.21 19.39 -6.39
CA SER A 70 10.09 20.74 -7.00
C SER A 70 9.81 20.70 -8.51
N GLY A 71 9.55 19.55 -9.11
CA GLY A 71 9.27 19.42 -10.52
C GLY A 71 8.66 18.06 -10.86
N TRP A 72 8.08 17.95 -12.05
CA TRP A 72 7.50 16.74 -12.58
C TRP A 72 8.08 16.42 -13.98
N SER A 73 7.95 15.18 -14.42
CA SER A 73 8.33 14.76 -15.75
C SER A 73 7.11 14.25 -16.52
N PRO A 74 6.92 14.63 -17.79
CA PRO A 74 5.82 14.13 -18.61
C PRO A 74 5.90 12.63 -18.85
N THR A 75 7.08 12.02 -18.65
CA THR A 75 7.29 10.58 -18.82
C THR A 75 7.99 9.97 -17.61
N VAL A 76 7.65 8.74 -17.31
CA VAL A 76 8.26 7.91 -16.27
C VAL A 76 8.69 6.55 -16.86
N ARG A 77 9.51 5.81 -16.12
CA ARG A 77 9.94 4.45 -16.49
C ARG A 77 9.30 3.45 -15.55
N PRO A 78 8.14 2.86 -15.90
CA PRO A 78 7.48 1.89 -15.03
C PRO A 78 8.38 0.68 -14.79
N PRO A 79 8.64 0.28 -13.53
CA PRO A 79 9.48 -0.88 -13.23
C PRO A 79 8.98 -2.17 -13.88
N ARG A 80 7.65 -2.34 -14.03
CA ARG A 80 7.05 -3.52 -14.66
C ARG A 80 7.40 -3.68 -16.15
N LEU A 81 7.78 -2.60 -16.83
CA LEU A 81 8.26 -2.63 -18.21
C LEU A 81 9.78 -2.77 -18.31
N GLY A 82 10.44 -3.26 -17.26
CA GLY A 82 11.89 -3.47 -17.24
C GLY A 82 12.72 -2.20 -17.00
N GLY A 83 12.08 -1.05 -16.75
CA GLY A 83 12.75 0.21 -16.44
C GLY A 83 13.35 0.94 -17.66
N ASN A 84 13.29 0.37 -18.86
CA ASN A 84 13.84 0.98 -20.09
C ASN A 84 12.77 1.68 -20.94
N THR A 85 11.53 1.23 -20.88
CA THR A 85 10.41 1.81 -21.63
C THR A 85 9.88 3.05 -20.92
N ARG A 86 9.79 4.17 -21.64
CA ARG A 86 9.16 5.40 -21.14
C ARG A 86 7.65 5.37 -21.42
N MET A 87 6.87 5.76 -20.43
CA MET A 87 5.42 5.91 -20.53
C MET A 87 5.02 7.32 -20.10
N GLY A 88 3.95 7.85 -20.67
CA GLY A 88 3.35 9.10 -20.19
C GLY A 88 2.95 8.95 -18.72
N VAL A 89 3.23 9.96 -17.88
CA VAL A 89 2.98 9.92 -16.45
C VAL A 89 1.50 9.63 -16.14
N PHE A 90 0.58 10.17 -16.95
CA PHE A 90 -0.87 9.95 -16.77
C PHE A 90 -1.35 8.57 -17.21
N ALA A 91 -0.55 7.82 -17.98
CA ALA A 91 -0.80 6.41 -18.26
C ALA A 91 -0.29 5.48 -17.13
N THR A 92 0.20 6.02 -16.02
CA THR A 92 0.78 5.27 -14.89
C THR A 92 0.18 5.74 -13.57
N ARG A 93 0.43 4.97 -12.51
CA ARG A 93 0.17 5.34 -11.12
C ARG A 93 1.45 5.78 -10.40
N SER A 94 2.41 6.34 -11.13
CA SER A 94 3.66 6.86 -10.56
C SER A 94 3.39 8.01 -9.59
N PRO A 95 4.13 8.11 -8.47
CA PRO A 95 4.07 9.25 -7.56
C PRO A 95 4.67 10.53 -8.16
N PHE A 96 5.54 10.43 -9.20
CA PHE A 96 6.24 11.56 -9.81
C PHE A 96 5.36 12.27 -10.84
N ARG A 97 4.26 12.84 -10.38
CA ARG A 97 3.22 13.50 -11.17
C ARG A 97 2.94 14.91 -10.64
N PRO A 98 2.30 15.82 -11.43
CA PRO A 98 2.06 17.21 -11.01
C PRO A 98 1.37 17.32 -9.66
N ASN A 99 0.35 16.50 -9.44
CA ASN A 99 -0.33 16.34 -8.14
C ASN A 99 -0.03 14.91 -7.65
N PRO A 100 0.85 14.72 -6.66
CA PRO A 100 1.26 13.39 -6.20
C PRO A 100 0.17 12.75 -5.31
N ILE A 101 -1.02 12.59 -5.87
CA ILE A 101 -2.20 12.01 -5.23
C ILE A 101 -2.27 10.53 -5.54
N GLY A 102 -2.44 9.72 -4.50
CA GLY A 102 -2.73 8.30 -4.56
C GLY A 102 -4.21 8.02 -4.38
N LEU A 103 -4.66 6.88 -4.88
CA LEU A 103 -6.03 6.38 -4.78
C LEU A 103 -5.98 4.87 -4.51
N SER A 104 -6.57 4.44 -3.39
CA SER A 104 -6.59 3.04 -2.97
C SER A 104 -7.97 2.64 -2.50
N ALA A 105 -8.53 1.58 -3.08
CA ALA A 105 -9.72 0.93 -2.54
C ALA A 105 -9.27 -0.06 -1.47
N VAL A 106 -9.78 0.08 -0.25
CA VAL A 106 -9.46 -0.80 0.87
C VAL A 106 -10.73 -1.37 1.48
N ARG A 107 -10.65 -2.58 2.05
CA ARG A 107 -11.77 -3.14 2.78
C ARG A 107 -11.92 -2.40 4.11
N LEU A 108 -13.15 -2.01 4.44
CA LEU A 108 -13.50 -1.48 5.74
C LEU A 108 -13.85 -2.64 6.68
N ASP A 109 -13.02 -2.89 7.68
CA ASP A 109 -13.25 -3.93 8.69
C ASP A 109 -14.17 -3.45 9.81
N GLY A 110 -14.23 -2.13 10.04
CA GLY A 110 -15.14 -1.52 11.00
C GLY A 110 -14.72 -0.13 11.47
N VAL A 111 -15.56 0.46 12.26
CA VAL A 111 -15.33 1.73 12.96
C VAL A 111 -15.17 1.43 14.45
N ARG A 112 -14.04 1.81 15.03
CA ARG A 112 -13.76 1.63 16.46
C ARG A 112 -13.68 2.98 17.16
N GLN A 113 -14.32 3.12 18.30
CA GLN A 113 -14.12 4.27 19.18
C GLN A 113 -12.91 4.01 20.06
N ASP A 114 -11.93 4.90 19.98
CA ASP A 114 -10.74 4.89 20.85
C ASP A 114 -10.82 6.04 21.84
N GLU A 115 -10.42 5.81 23.09
CA GLU A 115 -10.51 6.82 24.16
C GLU A 115 -9.64 8.07 23.91
N LYS A 116 -8.49 7.90 23.25
CA LYS A 116 -7.51 8.97 23.00
C LYS A 116 -7.59 9.51 21.59
N LEU A 117 -7.85 8.63 20.64
CA LEU A 117 -7.81 8.95 19.21
C LEU A 117 -9.19 9.29 18.62
N GLY A 118 -10.27 9.11 19.42
CA GLY A 118 -11.62 9.24 18.93
C GLY A 118 -12.01 8.11 17.96
N PRO A 119 -12.85 8.37 16.96
CA PRO A 119 -13.21 7.34 15.98
C PRO A 119 -12.02 6.98 15.09
N VAL A 120 -11.79 5.68 14.90
CA VAL A 120 -10.72 5.09 14.08
C VAL A 120 -11.35 4.11 13.10
N LEU A 121 -10.98 4.18 11.82
CA LEU A 121 -11.38 3.17 10.85
C LEU A 121 -10.35 2.05 10.83
N LEU A 122 -10.82 0.82 10.96
CA LEU A 122 -10.00 -0.38 10.77
C LEU A 122 -10.16 -0.86 9.34
N VAL A 123 -9.05 -1.02 8.65
CA VAL A 123 -9.04 -1.38 7.21
C VAL A 123 -8.11 -2.54 6.92
N SER A 124 -8.35 -3.20 5.79
CA SER A 124 -7.51 -4.28 5.27
C SER A 124 -7.11 -4.05 3.83
N GLY A 125 -5.95 -4.60 3.43
CA GLY A 125 -5.47 -4.55 2.06
C GLY A 125 -4.88 -3.20 1.64
N ALA A 126 -4.49 -2.35 2.58
CA ALA A 126 -3.88 -1.06 2.27
C ALA A 126 -2.44 -1.21 1.73
N ASP A 127 -2.11 -0.36 0.75
CA ASP A 127 -0.80 -0.26 0.09
C ASP A 127 -0.09 1.06 0.43
N LEU A 128 -0.19 1.49 1.68
CA LEU A 128 0.32 2.78 2.15
C LEU A 128 1.39 2.57 3.24
N MET A 129 2.41 3.43 3.20
CA MET A 129 3.41 3.55 4.26
C MET A 129 2.80 4.13 5.53
N ASP A 130 3.33 3.76 6.68
CA ASP A 130 2.94 4.33 7.97
C ASP A 130 3.06 5.86 7.97
N GLY A 131 2.08 6.54 8.58
CA GLY A 131 2.01 8.00 8.64
C GLY A 131 1.56 8.68 7.33
N THR A 132 1.27 7.94 6.24
CA THR A 132 0.82 8.55 4.98
C THR A 132 -0.41 9.43 5.19
N PRO A 133 -0.37 10.71 4.73
CA PRO A 133 -1.48 11.64 4.85
C PRO A 133 -2.66 11.24 3.96
N ILE A 134 -3.86 11.22 4.52
CA ILE A 134 -5.13 11.00 3.81
C ILE A 134 -5.82 12.34 3.66
N LEU A 135 -6.22 12.64 2.43
CA LEU A 135 -6.84 13.89 2.02
C LEU A 135 -8.37 13.79 2.00
N ASP A 136 -8.91 12.60 1.69
CA ASP A 136 -10.34 12.35 1.66
C ASP A 136 -10.65 10.86 1.78
N ILE A 137 -11.86 10.53 2.20
CA ILE A 137 -12.39 9.17 2.31
C ILE A 137 -13.77 9.16 1.68
N LYS A 138 -14.02 8.20 0.77
CA LYS A 138 -15.32 8.05 0.11
C LYS A 138 -15.79 6.59 0.18
N PRO A 139 -17.08 6.33 0.26
CA PRO A 139 -17.58 4.95 0.13
C PRO A 139 -17.29 4.42 -1.28
N TYR A 140 -16.97 3.12 -1.36
CA TYR A 140 -16.89 2.40 -2.63
C TYR A 140 -18.29 1.94 -3.04
N LEU A 141 -18.72 2.29 -4.25
CA LEU A 141 -20.04 1.98 -4.80
C LEU A 141 -19.90 0.93 -5.91
N PRO A 142 -20.16 -0.36 -5.65
CA PRO A 142 -19.90 -1.42 -6.63
C PRO A 142 -20.57 -1.18 -7.99
N PHE A 143 -21.77 -0.61 -8.00
CA PHE A 143 -22.50 -0.34 -9.24
C PHE A 143 -21.89 0.79 -10.09
N ALA A 144 -21.10 1.69 -9.47
CA ALA A 144 -20.48 2.83 -10.14
C ALA A 144 -18.97 2.64 -10.34
N ASP A 145 -18.29 2.02 -9.37
CA ASP A 145 -16.83 1.95 -9.32
C ASP A 145 -16.25 0.68 -9.96
N SER A 146 -17.08 -0.39 -10.11
CA SER A 146 -16.63 -1.65 -10.67
C SER A 146 -16.88 -1.72 -12.19
N HIS A 147 -15.80 -1.92 -12.94
CA HIS A 147 -15.83 -2.12 -14.39
C HIS A 147 -15.13 -3.43 -14.76
N PRO A 148 -15.79 -4.60 -14.60
CA PRO A 148 -15.14 -5.91 -14.80
C PRO A 148 -14.57 -6.14 -16.20
N LEU A 149 -15.10 -5.46 -17.21
CA LEU A 149 -14.66 -5.55 -18.61
C LEU A 149 -13.64 -4.46 -19.00
N ALA A 150 -13.20 -3.63 -18.05
CA ALA A 150 -12.23 -2.58 -18.36
C ALA A 150 -10.86 -3.18 -18.73
N SER A 151 -10.24 -2.61 -19.76
CA SER A 151 -8.89 -2.98 -20.18
C SER A 151 -7.85 -2.34 -19.27
N GLY A 152 -6.90 -3.13 -18.75
CA GLY A 152 -5.81 -2.68 -17.87
C GLY A 152 -4.54 -2.23 -18.60
N GLY A 153 -4.53 -2.18 -19.93
CA GLY A 153 -3.39 -1.75 -20.73
C GLY A 153 -2.14 -2.59 -20.41
N PHE A 154 -0.96 -1.96 -20.34
CA PHE A 154 0.30 -2.67 -20.07
C PHE A 154 0.37 -3.30 -18.68
N ALA A 155 -0.49 -2.91 -17.75
CA ALA A 155 -0.48 -3.44 -16.38
C ALA A 155 -0.98 -4.90 -16.30
N GLU A 156 -1.77 -5.35 -17.28
CA GLU A 156 -2.30 -6.72 -17.34
C GLU A 156 -1.22 -7.76 -17.64
N GLN A 157 -0.19 -7.41 -18.40
CA GLN A 157 0.85 -8.35 -18.86
C GLN A 157 1.59 -9.08 -17.73
N LYS A 158 1.54 -8.57 -16.51
CA LYS A 158 2.19 -9.15 -15.32
C LYS A 158 1.23 -9.34 -14.15
N ARG A 159 -0.04 -9.51 -14.42
CA ARG A 159 -1.04 -9.82 -13.40
C ARG A 159 -0.84 -11.28 -12.92
N GLY A 160 -0.88 -11.49 -11.60
CA GLY A 160 -0.89 -12.84 -11.01
C GLY A 160 0.46 -13.57 -10.97
N VAL A 161 1.59 -12.89 -11.25
CA VAL A 161 2.91 -13.48 -11.03
C VAL A 161 3.26 -13.35 -9.56
N HIS A 162 3.27 -14.49 -8.85
CA HIS A 162 3.65 -14.59 -7.45
C HIS A 162 4.89 -15.47 -7.29
N LEU A 163 5.72 -15.14 -6.28
CA LEU A 163 6.82 -16.02 -5.87
C LEU A 163 6.29 -17.07 -4.91
N GLN A 164 6.86 -18.27 -4.98
CA GLN A 164 6.74 -19.24 -3.92
C GLN A 164 7.60 -18.76 -2.74
N VAL A 165 7.01 -18.67 -1.55
CA VAL A 165 7.73 -18.25 -0.34
C VAL A 165 8.16 -19.49 0.45
N ASP A 166 9.46 -19.68 0.54
CA ASP A 166 10.09 -20.63 1.44
C ASP A 166 10.43 -19.92 2.75
N PHE A 167 9.62 -20.18 3.77
CA PHE A 167 9.75 -19.58 5.09
C PHE A 167 10.03 -20.68 6.12
N PRO A 168 11.30 -20.88 6.55
CA PRO A 168 11.65 -21.90 7.53
C PRO A 168 10.82 -21.76 8.82
N PRO A 169 10.23 -22.84 9.35
CA PRO A 169 9.34 -22.80 10.53
C PRO A 169 9.95 -22.05 11.72
N ALA A 170 11.22 -22.32 12.03
CA ALA A 170 11.92 -21.65 13.13
C ALA A 170 12.07 -20.13 12.97
N LEU A 171 12.08 -19.61 11.73
CA LEU A 171 12.06 -18.17 11.46
C LEU A 171 10.63 -17.62 11.47
N LEU A 172 9.65 -18.39 10.99
CA LEU A 172 8.24 -18.00 11.01
C LEU A 172 7.72 -17.86 12.45
N ASP A 173 8.21 -18.70 13.38
CA ASP A 173 7.85 -18.62 14.80
C ASP A 173 8.32 -17.33 15.49
N ARG A 174 9.32 -16.65 14.92
CA ARG A 174 9.74 -15.31 15.39
C ARG A 174 8.77 -14.19 14.98
N VAL A 175 7.89 -14.45 14.01
CA VAL A 175 6.88 -13.51 13.54
C VAL A 175 5.62 -13.70 14.39
N PRO A 176 5.08 -12.62 15.02
CA PRO A 176 3.81 -12.71 15.73
C PRO A 176 2.71 -13.28 14.82
N GLU A 177 1.90 -14.18 15.34
CA GLU A 177 0.92 -14.96 14.56
C GLU A 177 0.02 -14.07 13.70
N ARG A 178 -0.44 -12.95 14.26
CA ARG A 178 -1.29 -11.98 13.55
C ARG A 178 -0.67 -11.39 12.28
N HIS A 179 0.67 -11.42 12.14
CA HIS A 179 1.39 -10.84 11.00
C HIS A 179 1.91 -11.88 9.99
N ARG A 180 1.86 -13.19 10.33
CA ARG A 180 2.45 -14.26 9.52
C ARG A 180 1.87 -14.31 8.11
N ARG A 181 0.52 -14.33 7.99
CA ARG A 181 -0.16 -14.39 6.69
C ARG A 181 0.11 -13.14 5.86
N ALA A 182 0.03 -11.97 6.45
CA ALA A 182 0.32 -10.70 5.78
C ALA A 182 1.77 -10.66 5.26
N LEU A 183 2.75 -11.04 6.09
CA LEU A 183 4.16 -11.07 5.70
C LEU A 183 4.41 -12.05 4.54
N ILE A 184 3.85 -13.26 4.59
CA ILE A 184 3.97 -14.24 3.51
C ILE A 184 3.35 -13.68 2.22
N GLY A 185 2.16 -13.07 2.31
CA GLY A 185 1.49 -12.43 1.18
C GLY A 185 2.33 -11.31 0.55
N VAL A 186 2.94 -10.46 1.36
CA VAL A 186 3.85 -9.39 0.92
C VAL A 186 5.07 -9.96 0.19
N LEU A 187 5.72 -10.97 0.76
CA LEU A 187 6.90 -11.60 0.15
C LEU A 187 6.53 -12.28 -1.18
N ALA A 188 5.35 -12.89 -1.28
CA ALA A 188 4.85 -13.51 -2.51
C ALA A 188 4.64 -12.50 -3.65
N GLN A 189 4.43 -11.21 -3.35
CA GLN A 189 4.27 -10.13 -4.36
C GLN A 189 5.59 -9.69 -5.01
N ASP A 190 6.71 -10.33 -4.73
CA ASP A 190 8.05 -9.95 -5.18
C ASP A 190 8.40 -8.48 -4.86
N PRO A 191 8.80 -8.19 -3.63
CA PRO A 191 9.09 -6.82 -3.21
C PRO A 191 10.34 -6.21 -3.87
N ARG A 192 11.12 -7.01 -4.61
CA ARG A 192 12.37 -6.53 -5.26
C ARG A 192 12.08 -5.48 -6.33
N PRO A 193 13.01 -4.53 -6.54
CA PRO A 193 13.05 -3.75 -7.76
C PRO A 193 13.16 -4.68 -8.98
N SER A 194 12.30 -4.50 -9.98
CA SER A 194 12.17 -5.40 -11.16
C SER A 194 13.44 -5.50 -12.01
N TYR A 195 14.39 -4.57 -11.87
CA TYR A 195 15.68 -4.56 -12.56
C TYR A 195 16.77 -5.32 -11.80
N HIS A 196 16.53 -5.77 -10.58
CA HIS A 196 17.47 -6.62 -9.83
C HIS A 196 17.25 -8.08 -10.20
N LYS A 197 18.29 -8.70 -10.81
CA LYS A 197 18.27 -10.11 -11.24
C LYS A 197 19.34 -10.98 -10.56
N ASP A 198 20.11 -10.41 -9.64
CA ASP A 198 21.17 -11.14 -8.95
C ASP A 198 20.56 -12.14 -7.95
N PRO A 199 20.74 -13.48 -8.16
CA PRO A 199 20.18 -14.52 -7.31
C PRO A 199 20.90 -14.66 -5.97
N GLN A 200 22.08 -14.04 -5.81
CA GLN A 200 22.86 -14.07 -4.56
C GLN A 200 22.58 -12.85 -3.68
N ARG A 201 21.87 -11.85 -4.20
CA ARG A 201 21.60 -10.63 -3.46
C ARG A 201 20.63 -10.88 -2.31
N ILE A 202 21.06 -10.45 -1.12
CA ILE A 202 20.21 -10.44 0.08
C ILE A 202 19.51 -9.09 0.17
N TYR A 203 18.20 -9.13 0.40
CA TYR A 203 17.33 -7.97 0.61
C TYR A 203 16.92 -7.91 2.08
N GLY A 204 16.83 -6.73 2.63
CA GLY A 204 16.24 -6.47 3.95
C GLY A 204 14.95 -5.67 3.81
N MET A 205 13.91 -6.07 4.52
CA MET A 205 12.61 -5.42 4.54
C MET A 205 12.16 -5.21 5.98
N ALA A 206 11.82 -3.97 6.31
CA ALA A 206 11.19 -3.66 7.59
C ALA A 206 9.67 -3.88 7.49
N PHE A 207 9.10 -4.63 8.43
CA PHE A 207 7.67 -4.93 8.49
C PHE A 207 7.26 -5.22 9.93
N ALA A 208 6.26 -4.55 10.45
CA ALA A 208 5.67 -4.78 11.78
C ALA A 208 6.70 -4.80 12.93
N GLY A 209 7.71 -3.90 12.90
CA GLY A 209 8.79 -3.86 13.89
C GLY A 209 9.81 -5.00 13.75
N LEU A 210 9.82 -5.68 12.61
CA LEU A 210 10.78 -6.72 12.26
C LEU A 210 11.62 -6.28 11.06
N GLU A 211 12.88 -6.76 11.00
CA GLU A 211 13.69 -6.77 9.80
C GLU A 211 13.74 -8.20 9.25
N VAL A 212 13.27 -8.37 8.02
CA VAL A 212 13.19 -9.65 7.32
C VAL A 212 14.21 -9.67 6.21
N LYS A 213 15.21 -10.56 6.28
CA LYS A 213 16.20 -10.75 5.21
C LYS A 213 15.84 -11.96 4.35
N PHE A 214 15.92 -11.79 3.04
CA PHE A 214 15.57 -12.83 2.08
C PHE A 214 16.41 -12.73 0.81
N CYS A 215 16.46 -13.83 0.05
CA CYS A 215 16.98 -13.86 -1.31
C CYS A 215 15.94 -14.47 -2.25
N VAL A 216 16.13 -14.29 -3.57
CA VAL A 216 15.22 -14.87 -4.56
C VAL A 216 16.00 -15.56 -5.65
N ARG A 217 15.68 -16.84 -5.89
CA ARG A 217 16.25 -17.66 -6.94
C ARG A 217 15.15 -18.21 -7.83
N GLY A 218 15.15 -17.81 -9.10
CA GLY A 218 14.04 -18.15 -10.00
C GLY A 218 12.70 -17.60 -9.48
N SER A 219 11.74 -18.48 -9.24
CA SER A 219 10.42 -18.17 -8.70
C SER A 219 10.28 -18.38 -7.19
N VAL A 220 11.38 -18.71 -6.49
CA VAL A 220 11.36 -18.99 -5.05
C VAL A 220 12.04 -17.87 -4.28
N LEU A 221 11.32 -17.32 -3.30
CA LEU A 221 11.85 -16.40 -2.29
C LEU A 221 12.11 -17.19 -1.01
N THR A 222 13.35 -17.22 -0.56
CA THR A 222 13.73 -17.88 0.70
C THR A 222 14.03 -16.84 1.76
N VAL A 223 13.36 -16.94 2.91
CA VAL A 223 13.63 -16.11 4.09
C VAL A 223 14.86 -16.64 4.82
N LEU A 224 15.84 -15.77 5.02
CA LEU A 224 17.14 -16.12 5.61
C LEU A 224 17.23 -15.73 7.09
N GLN A 225 16.58 -14.64 7.48
CA GLN A 225 16.67 -14.10 8.83
C GLN A 225 15.45 -13.25 9.18
N VAL A 226 15.02 -13.30 10.44
CA VAL A 226 14.03 -12.40 11.05
C VAL A 226 14.62 -11.86 12.34
N LEU A 227 14.74 -10.53 12.43
CA LEU A 227 15.25 -9.79 13.59
C LEU A 227 14.18 -8.83 14.09
N ARG A 228 14.23 -8.46 15.36
CA ARG A 228 13.48 -7.29 15.87
C ARG A 228 14.23 -6.02 15.48
N SER A 229 13.50 -5.04 14.97
CA SER A 229 14.02 -3.69 14.64
C SER A 229 14.23 -2.89 15.91
#